data_58b97af93bf0ceeb902c82b5d9834933
#
_entry.id   58b97af93bf0ceeb902c82b5d9834933
#
_cell.length_a   1.000
_cell.length_b   1.000
_cell.length_c   1.000
_cell.angle_alpha   90.00
_cell.angle_beta   90.00
_cell.angle_gamma   90.00
#
_symmetry.space_group_name_H-M   'P 1'
#
loop_
_entity.id
_entity.type
_entity.pdbx_description
1 polymer ?
#
loop_
_entity_poly.entity_id
_entity_poly.type
_entity_poly.pdbx_seq_one_letter_code
_entity_poly.pdbx_strand_id
1 'polypeptide(L)'
;MITTAPRSEFAEQLTKKVEEIEMALENQQTGTVIKLCEEVIKVNAPTSEDLNEDAVKAKETATYRLANLYKEKGLVDELINLQKNILPLFVDFPKSKLAKVIRTLFDLTMKVEGRNAELVSLSHYIIAWCDKESRSFLRMRIETNLADLLYQLEKYQDALEILNKLTYELKKKEDKQLLVESQLVESKVYHALENLPKAKASLTAVKTVANSIYIVPLLQAQIDMMSGLIAADERDFTTAYSYFYETFEGYRSMNEHELAGHSFKFMLFSKIMDRHSEDALALINSAISLKYQNRHVEAMKEVALANKA
;
A
#
# COMPACT_ATOMS: atom_id res chain seq x y z
N MET A 1 31.97 6.85 -28.22
CA MET A 1 32.07 5.38 -28.11
C MET A 1 31.99 5.06 -26.63
N ILE A 2 30.86 4.56 -26.17
CA ILE A 2 30.67 4.10 -24.76
C ILE A 2 31.26 2.70 -24.74
N THR A 3 32.46 2.54 -24.21
CA THR A 3 33.09 1.24 -23.96
C THR A 3 32.30 0.54 -22.86
N THR A 4 31.43 -0.39 -23.23
CA THR A 4 30.83 -1.34 -22.31
C THR A 4 31.95 -2.18 -21.69
N ALA A 5 32.15 -2.10 -20.39
CA ALA A 5 33.04 -2.99 -19.66
C ALA A 5 32.65 -4.46 -19.94
N PRO A 6 33.64 -5.38 -20.02
CA PRO A 6 33.36 -6.78 -20.29
C PRO A 6 32.39 -7.32 -19.21
N ARG A 7 31.28 -7.91 -19.65
CA ARG A 7 30.33 -8.59 -18.77
C ARG A 7 31.08 -9.71 -18.07
N SER A 8 30.96 -9.80 -16.75
CA SER A 8 31.54 -10.95 -16.05
C SER A 8 30.79 -12.23 -16.46
N GLU A 9 31.48 -13.34 -16.61
CA GLU A 9 30.85 -14.65 -16.92
C GLU A 9 29.72 -14.98 -15.96
N PHE A 10 29.82 -14.54 -14.71
CA PHE A 10 28.80 -14.68 -13.68
C PHE A 10 27.51 -13.92 -14.04
N ALA A 11 27.60 -12.67 -14.47
CA ALA A 11 26.43 -11.87 -14.89
C ALA A 11 25.75 -12.45 -16.14
N GLU A 12 26.52 -12.97 -17.09
CA GLU A 12 25.96 -13.63 -18.27
C GLU A 12 25.22 -14.93 -17.93
N GLN A 13 25.75 -15.73 -17.00
CA GLN A 13 25.09 -16.94 -16.51
C GLN A 13 23.76 -16.61 -15.80
N LEU A 14 23.74 -15.57 -14.95
CA LEU A 14 22.51 -15.14 -14.30
C LEU A 14 21.48 -14.59 -15.29
N THR A 15 21.91 -13.84 -16.29
CA THR A 15 21.02 -13.30 -17.35
C THR A 15 20.38 -14.43 -18.16
N LYS A 16 21.14 -15.45 -18.54
CA LYS A 16 20.62 -16.65 -19.23
C LYS A 16 19.58 -17.39 -18.37
N LYS A 17 19.85 -17.56 -17.07
CA LYS A 17 18.87 -18.17 -16.17
C LYS A 17 17.58 -17.33 -16.05
N VAL A 18 17.65 -16.00 -16.10
CA VAL A 18 16.46 -15.14 -16.12
C VAL A 18 15.67 -15.33 -17.42
N GLU A 19 16.34 -15.47 -18.57
CA GLU A 19 15.68 -15.79 -19.85
C GLU A 19 14.98 -17.18 -19.78
N GLU A 20 15.62 -18.18 -19.16
CA GLU A 20 14.99 -19.49 -18.91
C GLU A 20 13.77 -19.39 -17.98
N ILE A 21 13.82 -18.51 -16.97
CA ILE A 21 12.67 -18.22 -16.09
C ILE A 21 11.52 -17.62 -16.89
N GLU A 22 11.79 -16.69 -17.81
CA GLU A 22 10.75 -16.06 -18.64
C GLU A 22 10.12 -17.08 -19.60
N MET A 23 10.92 -17.91 -20.25
CA MET A 23 10.42 -19.01 -21.09
C MET A 23 9.60 -20.05 -20.30
N ALA A 24 10.02 -20.37 -19.09
CA ALA A 24 9.28 -21.31 -18.22
C ALA A 24 7.96 -20.71 -17.72
N LEU A 25 7.90 -19.37 -17.54
CA LEU A 25 6.65 -18.64 -17.22
C LEU A 25 5.67 -18.67 -18.40
N GLU A 26 6.13 -18.44 -19.62
CA GLU A 26 5.30 -18.52 -20.83
C GLU A 26 4.71 -19.94 -21.00
N ASN A 27 5.49 -20.96 -20.66
CA ASN A 27 5.07 -22.38 -20.70
C ASN A 27 4.25 -22.82 -19.48
N GLN A 28 3.90 -21.91 -18.57
CA GLN A 28 3.15 -22.16 -17.34
C GLN A 28 3.76 -23.24 -16.40
N GLN A 29 5.08 -23.46 -16.49
CA GLN A 29 5.81 -24.43 -15.68
C GLN A 29 6.20 -23.85 -14.31
N THR A 30 5.22 -23.55 -13.48
CA THR A 30 5.41 -22.83 -12.20
C THR A 30 6.40 -23.51 -11.24
N GLY A 31 6.49 -24.86 -11.24
CA GLY A 31 7.43 -25.58 -10.38
C GLY A 31 8.90 -25.41 -10.79
N THR A 32 9.19 -25.34 -12.10
CA THR A 32 10.52 -25.08 -12.63
C THR A 32 10.93 -23.64 -12.40
N VAL A 33 10.00 -22.69 -12.56
CA VAL A 33 10.21 -21.26 -12.30
C VAL A 33 10.62 -21.03 -10.86
N ILE A 34 9.93 -21.62 -9.88
CA ILE A 34 10.28 -21.47 -8.46
C ILE A 34 11.71 -21.94 -8.19
N LYS A 35 12.10 -23.13 -8.70
CA LYS A 35 13.44 -23.68 -8.51
C LYS A 35 14.52 -22.80 -9.13
N LEU A 36 14.32 -22.36 -10.39
CA LEU A 36 15.25 -21.48 -11.08
C LEU A 36 15.41 -20.12 -10.38
N CYS A 37 14.30 -19.52 -9.93
CA CYS A 37 14.35 -18.27 -9.18
C CYS A 37 15.11 -18.44 -7.85
N GLU A 38 14.86 -19.51 -7.09
CA GLU A 38 15.59 -19.79 -5.86
C GLU A 38 17.08 -20.03 -6.10
N GLU A 39 17.43 -20.72 -7.16
CA GLU A 39 18.84 -20.89 -7.54
C GLU A 39 19.51 -19.54 -7.82
N VAL A 40 18.90 -18.67 -8.63
CA VAL A 40 19.42 -17.34 -8.95
C VAL A 40 19.61 -16.49 -7.69
N ILE A 41 18.65 -16.55 -6.76
CA ILE A 41 18.71 -15.79 -5.50
C ILE A 41 19.80 -16.30 -4.58
N LYS A 42 19.96 -17.64 -4.44
CA LYS A 42 20.91 -18.29 -3.52
C LYS A 42 22.37 -18.26 -3.98
N VAL A 43 22.63 -18.10 -5.27
CA VAL A 43 23.99 -18.02 -5.82
C VAL A 43 24.66 -16.74 -5.32
N ASN A 44 25.75 -16.86 -4.56
CA ASN A 44 26.56 -15.73 -4.13
C ASN A 44 27.60 -15.38 -5.22
N ALA A 45 27.86 -14.09 -5.41
CA ALA A 45 28.91 -13.64 -6.28
C ALA A 45 30.28 -14.08 -5.71
N PRO A 46 31.18 -14.64 -6.53
CA PRO A 46 32.51 -15.05 -6.06
C PRO A 46 33.34 -13.88 -5.52
N THR A 47 33.18 -12.72 -6.15
CA THR A 47 33.83 -11.46 -5.74
C THR A 47 32.83 -10.31 -5.76
N SER A 48 33.13 -9.22 -5.05
CA SER A 48 32.31 -8.01 -5.08
C SER A 48 32.28 -7.32 -6.45
N GLU A 49 33.28 -7.55 -7.29
CA GLU A 49 33.38 -7.04 -8.67
C GLU A 49 32.44 -7.79 -9.63
N ASP A 50 32.13 -9.06 -9.34
CA ASP A 50 31.19 -9.86 -10.13
C ASP A 50 29.73 -9.45 -9.92
N LEU A 51 29.44 -8.73 -8.82
CA LEU A 51 28.13 -8.18 -8.53
C LEU A 51 27.89 -6.86 -9.31
N ASN A 52 28.07 -6.92 -10.61
CA ASN A 52 27.84 -5.79 -11.50
C ASN A 52 26.34 -5.46 -11.63
N GLU A 53 26.02 -4.39 -12.34
CA GLU A 53 24.63 -3.91 -12.47
C GLU A 53 23.69 -4.95 -13.10
N ASP A 54 24.19 -5.75 -14.05
CA ASP A 54 23.41 -6.79 -14.73
C ASP A 54 23.11 -7.96 -13.78
N ALA A 55 24.06 -8.39 -12.95
CA ALA A 55 23.87 -9.43 -11.94
C ALA A 55 22.87 -9.00 -10.85
N VAL A 56 22.97 -7.75 -10.38
CA VAL A 56 22.02 -7.18 -9.43
C VAL A 56 20.62 -7.15 -10.02
N LYS A 57 20.49 -6.73 -11.28
CA LYS A 57 19.22 -6.69 -12.01
C LYS A 57 18.60 -8.07 -12.20
N ALA A 58 19.41 -9.07 -12.54
CA ALA A 58 18.97 -10.46 -12.68
C ALA A 58 18.37 -11.00 -11.37
N LYS A 59 19.07 -10.81 -10.25
CA LYS A 59 18.59 -11.20 -8.93
C LYS A 59 17.33 -10.44 -8.51
N GLU A 60 17.26 -9.12 -8.77
CA GLU A 60 16.08 -8.30 -8.51
C GLU A 60 14.88 -8.84 -9.29
N THR A 61 15.03 -9.14 -10.58
CA THR A 61 13.98 -9.68 -11.44
C THR A 61 13.51 -11.05 -10.95
N ALA A 62 14.43 -11.98 -10.67
CA ALA A 62 14.11 -13.31 -10.16
C ALA A 62 13.33 -13.22 -8.83
N THR A 63 13.73 -12.32 -7.95
CA THR A 63 13.05 -12.09 -6.66
C THR A 63 11.63 -11.60 -6.85
N TYR A 64 11.39 -10.63 -7.74
CA TYR A 64 10.04 -10.14 -8.00
C TYR A 64 9.16 -11.17 -8.69
N ARG A 65 9.70 -11.98 -9.62
CA ARG A 65 8.96 -13.07 -10.25
C ARG A 65 8.53 -14.12 -9.23
N LEU A 66 9.44 -14.52 -8.36
CA LEU A 66 9.15 -15.48 -7.30
C LEU A 66 8.08 -14.96 -6.32
N ALA A 67 8.20 -13.71 -5.90
CA ALA A 67 7.24 -13.07 -5.00
C ALA A 67 5.84 -12.96 -5.60
N ASN A 68 5.74 -12.60 -6.88
CA ASN A 68 4.45 -12.54 -7.58
C ASN A 68 3.82 -13.93 -7.70
N LEU A 69 4.59 -14.97 -8.01
CA LEU A 69 4.11 -16.34 -8.07
C LEU A 69 3.60 -16.83 -6.71
N TYR A 70 4.31 -16.53 -5.63
CA TYR A 70 3.85 -16.89 -4.27
C TYR A 70 2.55 -16.15 -3.92
N LYS A 71 2.44 -14.88 -4.32
CA LYS A 71 1.22 -14.10 -4.13
C LYS A 71 0.03 -14.69 -4.91
N GLU A 72 0.21 -15.00 -6.21
CA GLU A 72 -0.82 -15.59 -7.07
C GLU A 72 -1.31 -16.95 -6.56
N LYS A 73 -0.40 -17.74 -5.97
CA LYS A 73 -0.72 -19.04 -5.37
C LYS A 73 -1.25 -18.95 -3.94
N GLY A 74 -1.28 -17.78 -3.34
CA GLY A 74 -1.67 -17.60 -1.94
C GLY A 74 -0.69 -18.20 -0.93
N LEU A 75 0.58 -18.43 -1.31
CA LEU A 75 1.64 -19.00 -0.46
C LEU A 75 2.30 -17.90 0.39
N VAL A 76 1.57 -17.40 1.37
CA VAL A 76 1.99 -16.25 2.19
C VAL A 76 3.19 -16.59 3.06
N ASP A 77 3.23 -17.77 3.64
CA ASP A 77 4.33 -18.21 4.50
C ASP A 77 5.65 -18.25 3.72
N GLU A 78 5.62 -18.72 2.47
CA GLU A 78 6.79 -18.71 1.58
C GLU A 78 7.21 -17.30 1.20
N LEU A 79 6.27 -16.39 1.00
CA LEU A 79 6.55 -14.99 0.72
C LEU A 79 7.21 -14.28 1.91
N ILE A 80 6.75 -14.55 3.13
CA ILE A 80 7.35 -14.05 4.37
C ILE A 80 8.76 -14.62 4.57
N ASN A 81 8.93 -15.93 4.36
CA ASN A 81 10.22 -16.59 4.46
C ASN A 81 11.21 -16.06 3.41
N LEU A 82 10.75 -15.81 2.19
CA LEU A 82 11.56 -15.20 1.14
C LEU A 82 12.11 -13.84 1.61
N GLN A 83 11.28 -12.98 2.20
CA GLN A 83 11.71 -11.68 2.70
C GLN A 83 12.74 -11.79 3.82
N LYS A 84 12.55 -12.72 4.77
CA LYS A 84 13.53 -12.96 5.84
C LYS A 84 14.87 -13.47 5.32
N ASN A 85 14.84 -14.35 4.30
CA ASN A 85 16.02 -14.96 3.72
C ASN A 85 16.80 -14.01 2.80
N ILE A 86 16.15 -13.07 2.14
CA ILE A 86 16.83 -12.09 1.26
C ILE A 86 17.73 -11.15 2.05
N LEU A 87 17.36 -10.77 3.28
CA LEU A 87 18.13 -9.83 4.09
C LEU A 87 19.59 -10.28 4.30
N PRO A 88 19.88 -11.52 4.73
CA PRO A 88 21.24 -11.99 4.84
C PRO A 88 21.91 -12.35 3.49
N LEU A 89 21.13 -12.70 2.45
CA LEU A 89 21.69 -13.09 1.14
C LEU A 89 22.15 -11.89 0.30
N PHE A 90 21.58 -10.73 0.52
CA PHE A 90 21.83 -9.53 -0.30
C PHE A 90 22.65 -8.48 0.46
N VAL A 91 23.53 -8.90 1.36
CA VAL A 91 24.42 -8.00 2.13
C VAL A 91 25.30 -7.15 1.21
N ASP A 92 25.82 -7.75 0.13
CA ASP A 92 26.70 -7.07 -0.83
C ASP A 92 25.97 -6.21 -1.85
N PHE A 93 24.64 -6.20 -1.82
CA PHE A 93 23.85 -5.38 -2.73
C PHE A 93 24.02 -3.88 -2.47
N PRO A 94 23.96 -3.04 -3.54
CA PRO A 94 23.90 -1.59 -3.37
C PRO A 94 22.74 -1.21 -2.44
N LYS A 95 23.06 -0.37 -1.43
CA LYS A 95 22.09 -0.03 -0.35
C LYS A 95 20.73 0.45 -0.88
N SER A 96 20.72 1.22 -1.95
CA SER A 96 19.51 1.74 -2.59
C SER A 96 18.68 0.64 -3.27
N LYS A 97 19.33 -0.29 -3.94
CA LYS A 97 18.66 -1.41 -4.65
C LYS A 97 18.02 -2.37 -3.65
N LEU A 98 18.76 -2.76 -2.61
CA LEU A 98 18.21 -3.62 -1.56
C LEU A 98 17.02 -2.99 -0.84
N ALA A 99 17.08 -1.68 -0.53
CA ALA A 99 15.95 -0.98 0.07
C ALA A 99 14.71 -1.00 -0.83
N LYS A 100 14.91 -0.83 -2.15
CA LYS A 100 13.83 -0.93 -3.14
C LYS A 100 13.21 -2.33 -3.18
N VAL A 101 14.05 -3.39 -3.20
CA VAL A 101 13.59 -4.79 -3.22
C VAL A 101 12.75 -5.08 -1.97
N ILE A 102 13.27 -4.76 -0.78
CA ILE A 102 12.56 -5.00 0.49
C ILE A 102 11.22 -4.26 0.51
N ARG A 103 11.21 -2.98 0.12
CA ARG A 103 9.99 -2.18 0.04
C ARG A 103 8.95 -2.82 -0.88
N THR A 104 9.34 -3.16 -2.11
CA THR A 104 8.43 -3.75 -3.09
C THR A 104 7.88 -5.09 -2.61
N LEU A 105 8.71 -5.94 -2.02
CA LEU A 105 8.28 -7.21 -1.46
C LEU A 105 7.31 -7.01 -0.29
N PHE A 106 7.59 -6.06 0.59
CA PHE A 106 6.73 -5.75 1.71
C PHE A 106 5.38 -5.22 1.24
N ASP A 107 5.37 -4.29 0.26
CA ASP A 107 4.14 -3.76 -0.34
C ASP A 107 3.31 -4.86 -1.05
N LEU A 108 3.97 -5.87 -1.64
CA LEU A 108 3.29 -7.06 -2.20
C LEU A 108 2.66 -7.93 -1.11
N THR A 109 3.35 -8.11 0.00
CA THR A 109 2.89 -8.95 1.12
C THR A 109 1.72 -8.28 1.86
N MET A 110 1.74 -6.96 1.98
CA MET A 110 0.65 -6.17 2.56
C MET A 110 -0.69 -6.30 1.81
N LYS A 111 -0.63 -6.65 0.52
CA LYS A 111 -1.85 -6.86 -0.30
C LYS A 111 -2.50 -8.22 -0.08
N VAL A 112 -1.93 -9.06 0.78
CA VAL A 112 -2.48 -10.38 1.08
C VAL A 112 -3.37 -10.28 2.32
N GLU A 113 -4.64 -10.59 2.16
CA GLU A 113 -5.62 -10.50 3.23
C GLU A 113 -5.51 -11.65 4.25
N GLY A 114 -5.92 -11.39 5.48
CA GLY A 114 -6.14 -12.42 6.50
C GLY A 114 -4.91 -12.85 7.33
N ARG A 115 -3.72 -12.27 7.10
CA ARG A 115 -2.47 -12.64 7.79
C ARG A 115 -1.80 -11.48 8.54
N ASN A 116 -2.60 -10.57 9.08
CA ASN A 116 -2.09 -9.34 9.69
C ASN A 116 -1.13 -9.58 10.88
N ALA A 117 -1.31 -10.65 11.66
CA ALA A 117 -0.41 -10.96 12.78
C ALA A 117 1.00 -11.35 12.33
N GLU A 118 1.11 -12.14 11.25
CA GLU A 118 2.39 -12.50 10.66
C GLU A 118 3.08 -11.30 10.01
N LEU A 119 2.30 -10.40 9.40
CA LEU A 119 2.80 -9.15 8.82
C LEU A 119 3.36 -8.21 9.90
N VAL A 120 2.72 -8.12 11.06
CA VAL A 120 3.25 -7.38 12.21
C VAL A 120 4.59 -7.97 12.66
N SER A 121 4.69 -9.30 12.80
CA SER A 121 5.95 -9.98 13.14
C SER A 121 7.06 -9.69 12.12
N LEU A 122 6.73 -9.74 10.83
CA LEU A 122 7.66 -9.44 9.74
C LEU A 122 8.10 -7.97 9.78
N SER A 123 7.18 -7.05 10.03
CA SER A 123 7.49 -5.62 10.17
C SER A 123 8.51 -5.37 11.28
N HIS A 124 8.30 -5.95 12.45
CA HIS A 124 9.26 -5.85 13.57
C HIS A 124 10.63 -6.44 13.21
N TYR A 125 10.66 -7.57 12.50
CA TYR A 125 11.92 -8.18 12.06
C TYR A 125 12.68 -7.26 11.09
N ILE A 126 12.00 -6.66 10.11
CA ILE A 126 12.61 -5.73 9.15
C ILE A 126 13.06 -4.45 9.85
N ILE A 127 12.27 -3.91 10.78
CA ILE A 127 12.62 -2.71 11.57
C ILE A 127 13.91 -2.96 12.35
N ALA A 128 14.02 -4.08 13.08
CA ALA A 128 15.21 -4.44 13.83
C ALA A 128 16.45 -4.60 12.92
N TRP A 129 16.27 -5.13 11.73
CA TRP A 129 17.34 -5.18 10.73
C TRP A 129 17.72 -3.78 10.22
N CYS A 130 16.74 -2.92 9.94
CA CYS A 130 17.00 -1.54 9.51
C CYS A 130 17.78 -0.73 10.55
N ASP A 131 17.52 -0.95 11.84
CA ASP A 131 18.25 -0.29 12.92
C ASP A 131 19.72 -0.74 12.97
N LYS A 132 20.00 -2.04 12.81
CA LYS A 132 21.37 -2.57 12.73
C LYS A 132 22.14 -1.98 11.55
N GLU A 133 21.50 -1.88 10.39
CA GLU A 133 22.09 -1.38 9.15
C GLU A 133 22.01 0.16 9.00
N SER A 134 21.50 0.87 10.01
CA SER A 134 21.31 2.33 9.99
C SER A 134 20.52 2.83 8.79
N ARG A 135 19.45 2.11 8.39
CA ARG A 135 18.61 2.43 7.22
C ARG A 135 17.34 3.15 7.62
N SER A 136 17.48 4.37 8.07
CA SER A 136 16.39 5.14 8.67
C SER A 136 15.19 5.40 7.75
N PHE A 137 15.39 5.67 6.45
CA PHE A 137 14.28 5.92 5.51
C PHE A 137 13.41 4.68 5.28
N LEU A 138 14.05 3.51 5.13
CA LEU A 138 13.32 2.25 4.99
C LEU A 138 12.58 1.91 6.28
N ARG A 139 13.22 2.09 7.45
CA ARG A 139 12.59 1.90 8.76
C ARG A 139 11.31 2.71 8.89
N MET A 140 11.38 4.02 8.64
CA MET A 140 10.22 4.92 8.74
C MET A 140 9.07 4.49 7.80
N ARG A 141 9.40 4.01 6.59
CA ARG A 141 8.40 3.48 5.66
C ARG A 141 7.71 2.24 6.21
N ILE A 142 8.48 1.28 6.75
CA ILE A 142 7.92 0.07 7.36
C ILE A 142 7.12 0.39 8.63
N GLU A 143 7.56 1.35 9.45
CA GLU A 143 6.82 1.81 10.64
C GLU A 143 5.46 2.45 10.26
N THR A 144 5.39 3.21 9.16
CA THR A 144 4.11 3.74 8.65
C THR A 144 3.15 2.60 8.27
N ASN A 145 3.66 1.61 7.54
CA ASN A 145 2.85 0.46 7.14
C ASN A 145 2.44 -0.40 8.36
N LEU A 146 3.34 -0.56 9.35
CA LEU A 146 3.03 -1.24 10.61
C LEU A 146 1.92 -0.51 11.39
N ALA A 147 1.94 0.81 11.42
CA ALA A 147 0.89 1.58 12.08
C ALA A 147 -0.48 1.40 11.39
N ASP A 148 -0.53 1.33 10.06
CA ASP A 148 -1.76 1.04 9.31
C ASP A 148 -2.25 -0.40 9.57
N LEU A 149 -1.34 -1.39 9.66
CA LEU A 149 -1.69 -2.77 10.08
C LEU A 149 -2.26 -2.83 11.50
N LEU A 150 -1.65 -2.11 12.44
CA LEU A 150 -2.13 -2.04 13.82
C LEU A 150 -3.50 -1.38 13.90
N TYR A 151 -3.75 -0.37 13.06
CA TYR A 151 -5.08 0.24 12.91
C TYR A 151 -6.11 -0.81 12.43
N GLN A 152 -5.78 -1.61 11.40
CA GLN A 152 -6.66 -2.67 10.90
C GLN A 152 -6.90 -3.79 11.94
N LEU A 153 -5.95 -4.03 12.85
CA LEU A 153 -6.05 -4.96 13.97
C LEU A 153 -6.73 -4.35 15.22
N GLU A 154 -7.24 -3.14 15.12
CA GLU A 154 -7.87 -2.39 16.24
C GLU A 154 -6.93 -2.12 17.42
N LYS A 155 -5.61 -2.24 17.23
CA LYS A 155 -4.58 -1.95 18.23
C LYS A 155 -4.18 -0.47 18.17
N TYR A 156 -5.13 0.40 18.46
CA TYR A 156 -5.00 1.84 18.28
C TYR A 156 -3.90 2.49 19.13
N GLN A 157 -3.72 2.02 20.37
CA GLN A 157 -2.71 2.59 21.27
C GLN A 157 -1.29 2.31 20.77
N ASP A 158 -1.02 1.07 20.36
CA ASP A 158 0.28 0.69 19.81
C ASP A 158 0.58 1.47 18.52
N ALA A 159 -0.43 1.67 17.66
CA ALA A 159 -0.30 2.48 16.46
C ALA A 159 0.06 3.94 16.79
N LEU A 160 -0.60 4.56 17.78
CA LEU A 160 -0.31 5.93 18.18
C LEU A 160 1.09 6.11 18.77
N GLU A 161 1.58 5.13 19.54
CA GLU A 161 2.95 5.17 20.06
C GLU A 161 4.01 5.22 18.96
N ILE A 162 3.82 4.42 17.91
CA ILE A 162 4.69 4.42 16.73
C ILE A 162 4.56 5.75 15.98
N LEU A 163 3.32 6.17 15.67
CA LEU A 163 3.05 7.36 14.88
C LEU A 163 3.58 8.65 15.53
N ASN A 164 3.48 8.79 16.85
CA ASN A 164 4.00 9.96 17.56
C ASN A 164 5.53 10.11 17.40
N LYS A 165 6.27 9.00 17.54
CA LYS A 165 7.73 9.00 17.35
C LYS A 165 8.08 9.26 15.89
N LEU A 166 7.40 8.57 14.99
CA LEU A 166 7.63 8.64 13.54
C LEU A 166 7.36 10.05 12.98
N THR A 167 6.24 10.66 13.36
CA THR A 167 5.88 12.03 12.92
C THR A 167 6.94 13.06 13.33
N TYR A 168 7.50 12.93 14.54
CA TYR A 168 8.59 13.80 14.99
C TYR A 168 9.85 13.63 14.13
N GLU A 169 10.26 12.40 13.84
CA GLU A 169 11.43 12.10 13.01
C GLU A 169 11.22 12.56 11.55
N LEU A 170 10.03 12.34 10.98
CA LEU A 170 9.69 12.73 9.61
C LEU A 170 9.74 14.25 9.42
N LYS A 171 9.23 15.02 10.39
CA LYS A 171 9.33 16.48 10.38
C LYS A 171 10.79 16.95 10.40
N LYS A 172 11.66 16.28 11.18
CA LYS A 172 13.08 16.61 11.25
C LYS A 172 13.84 16.28 9.95
N LYS A 173 13.41 15.24 9.22
CA LYS A 173 14.02 14.79 7.96
C LYS A 173 13.38 15.40 6.71
N GLU A 174 12.33 16.19 6.87
CA GLU A 174 11.58 16.86 5.81
C GLU A 174 11.01 15.90 4.73
N ASP A 175 10.75 14.64 5.10
CA ASP A 175 10.06 13.68 4.20
C ASP A 175 8.56 13.96 4.23
N LYS A 176 8.14 14.90 3.39
CA LYS A 176 6.76 15.38 3.35
C LYS A 176 5.78 14.31 2.86
N GLN A 177 6.21 13.45 1.92
CA GLN A 177 5.31 12.42 1.37
C GLN A 177 4.96 11.40 2.45
N LEU A 178 5.96 10.85 3.13
CA LEU A 178 5.74 9.88 4.19
C LEU A 178 5.05 10.51 5.42
N LEU A 179 5.28 11.80 5.65
CA LEU A 179 4.60 12.56 6.69
C LEU A 179 3.09 12.64 6.43
N VAL A 180 2.66 12.90 5.19
CA VAL A 180 1.24 12.89 4.79
C VAL A 180 0.62 11.52 5.04
N GLU A 181 1.28 10.45 4.60
CA GLU A 181 0.80 9.07 4.79
C GLU A 181 0.66 8.73 6.28
N SER A 182 1.68 9.01 7.10
CA SER A 182 1.66 8.71 8.55
C SER A 182 0.62 9.50 9.32
N GLN A 183 0.48 10.81 9.02
CA GLN A 183 -0.54 11.65 9.67
C GLN A 183 -1.97 11.29 9.22
N LEU A 184 -2.14 10.78 8.00
CA LEU A 184 -3.43 10.24 7.56
C LEU A 184 -3.83 9.01 8.37
N VAL A 185 -2.89 8.08 8.61
CA VAL A 185 -3.11 6.93 9.51
C VAL A 185 -3.43 7.42 10.93
N GLU A 186 -2.72 8.42 11.43
CA GLU A 186 -2.99 9.03 12.74
C GLU A 186 -4.43 9.58 12.82
N SER A 187 -4.90 10.26 11.77
CA SER A 187 -6.27 10.77 11.69
C SER A 187 -7.30 9.62 11.70
N LYS A 188 -7.05 8.53 10.97
CA LYS A 188 -7.90 7.32 10.97
C LYS A 188 -7.97 6.70 12.37
N VAL A 189 -6.85 6.59 13.07
CA VAL A 189 -6.79 6.03 14.44
C VAL A 189 -7.56 6.89 15.43
N TYR A 190 -7.37 8.23 15.41
CA TYR A 190 -8.14 9.10 16.29
C TYR A 190 -9.64 9.09 15.98
N HIS A 191 -10.01 8.95 14.72
CA HIS A 191 -11.41 8.80 14.30
C HIS A 191 -12.00 7.50 14.84
N ALA A 192 -11.29 6.37 14.74
CA ALA A 192 -11.74 5.09 15.31
C ALA A 192 -11.84 5.09 16.85
N LEU A 193 -11.04 5.95 17.51
CA LEU A 193 -11.13 6.21 18.96
C LEU A 193 -12.22 7.24 19.33
N GLU A 194 -13.06 7.64 18.36
CA GLU A 194 -14.11 8.66 18.53
C GLU A 194 -13.59 10.03 19.02
N ASN A 195 -12.28 10.29 18.83
CA ASN A 195 -11.67 11.56 19.18
C ASN A 195 -11.65 12.51 17.97
N LEU A 196 -12.84 13.00 17.62
CA LEU A 196 -13.05 13.85 16.45
C LEU A 196 -12.17 15.13 16.42
N PRO A 197 -11.95 15.86 17.54
CA PRO A 197 -11.07 17.03 17.52
C PRO A 197 -9.64 16.71 17.11
N LYS A 198 -9.06 15.61 17.61
CA LYS A 198 -7.71 15.19 17.26
C LYS A 198 -7.65 14.64 15.82
N ALA A 199 -8.63 13.85 15.40
CA ALA A 199 -8.73 13.38 14.02
C ALA A 199 -8.75 14.54 13.03
N LYS A 200 -9.53 15.58 13.29
CA LYS A 200 -9.63 16.79 12.48
C LYS A 200 -8.30 17.60 12.46
N ALA A 201 -7.64 17.70 13.61
CA ALA A 201 -6.35 18.40 13.70
C ALA A 201 -5.27 17.68 12.87
N SER A 202 -5.15 16.35 12.99
CA SER A 202 -4.23 15.54 12.18
C SER A 202 -4.56 15.64 10.69
N LEU A 203 -5.84 15.58 10.30
CA LEU A 203 -6.26 15.72 8.90
C LEU A 203 -5.97 17.12 8.34
N THR A 204 -6.11 18.18 9.15
CA THR A 204 -5.75 19.56 8.75
C THR A 204 -4.24 19.66 8.50
N ALA A 205 -3.42 19.02 9.34
CA ALA A 205 -1.98 18.95 9.12
C ALA A 205 -1.65 18.19 7.82
N VAL A 206 -2.32 17.05 7.56
CA VAL A 206 -2.22 16.32 6.28
C VAL A 206 -2.48 17.23 5.10
N LYS A 207 -3.63 17.92 5.07
CA LYS A 207 -4.01 18.81 3.96
C LYS A 207 -3.01 19.94 3.75
N THR A 208 -2.49 20.51 4.85
CA THR A 208 -1.49 21.60 4.78
C THR A 208 -0.19 21.14 4.11
N VAL A 209 0.30 19.94 4.46
CA VAL A 209 1.51 19.38 3.85
C VAL A 209 1.22 18.90 2.42
N ALA A 210 0.10 18.23 2.18
CA ALA A 210 -0.33 17.72 0.89
C ALA A 210 -0.40 18.84 -0.18
N ASN A 211 -0.91 20.02 0.18
CA ASN A 211 -0.99 21.16 -0.72
C ASN A 211 0.39 21.70 -1.15
N SER A 212 1.47 21.33 -0.46
CA SER A 212 2.84 21.80 -0.75
C SER A 212 3.65 20.83 -1.63
N ILE A 213 3.10 19.68 -1.97
CA ILE A 213 3.78 18.62 -2.74
C ILE A 213 2.84 18.00 -3.76
N TYR A 214 3.41 17.27 -4.73
CA TYR A 214 2.59 16.41 -5.60
C TYR A 214 2.13 15.16 -4.83
N ILE A 215 0.83 14.95 -4.77
CA ILE A 215 0.21 13.77 -4.13
C ILE A 215 -0.25 12.78 -5.21
N VAL A 216 0.02 11.51 -4.99
CA VAL A 216 -0.48 10.43 -5.86
C VAL A 216 -2.01 10.37 -5.75
N PRO A 217 -2.76 10.20 -6.86
CA PRO A 217 -4.23 10.23 -6.86
C PRO A 217 -4.89 9.29 -5.84
N LEU A 218 -4.31 8.12 -5.61
CA LEU A 218 -4.79 7.17 -4.60
C LEU A 218 -4.78 7.76 -3.19
N LEU A 219 -3.68 8.42 -2.83
CA LEU A 219 -3.53 9.05 -1.51
C LEU A 219 -4.45 10.27 -1.38
N GLN A 220 -4.64 11.04 -2.46
CA GLN A 220 -5.59 12.15 -2.47
C GLN A 220 -7.01 11.65 -2.22
N ALA A 221 -7.45 10.60 -2.90
CA ALA A 221 -8.76 10.00 -2.68
C ALA A 221 -8.94 9.51 -1.23
N GLN A 222 -7.88 8.99 -0.60
CA GLN A 222 -7.94 8.61 0.82
C GLN A 222 -8.07 9.81 1.76
N ILE A 223 -7.41 10.94 1.44
CA ILE A 223 -7.53 12.20 2.20
C ILE A 223 -8.96 12.74 2.09
N ASP A 224 -9.53 12.71 0.90
CA ASP A 224 -10.90 13.18 0.64
C ASP A 224 -11.92 12.26 1.32
N MET A 225 -11.71 10.95 1.28
CA MET A 225 -12.52 9.99 2.03
C MET A 225 -12.55 10.30 3.51
N MET A 226 -11.39 10.50 4.13
CA MET A 226 -11.29 10.84 5.55
C MET A 226 -11.94 12.20 5.86
N SER A 227 -11.81 13.16 4.92
CA SER A 227 -12.48 14.47 5.04
C SER A 227 -13.99 14.34 5.02
N GLY A 228 -14.53 13.50 4.15
CA GLY A 228 -15.95 13.20 4.08
C GLY A 228 -16.47 12.53 5.36
N LEU A 229 -15.73 11.57 5.91
CA LEU A 229 -16.09 10.90 7.16
C LEU A 229 -16.18 11.88 8.33
N ILE A 230 -15.15 12.72 8.52
CA ILE A 230 -15.16 13.72 9.59
C ILE A 230 -16.29 14.75 9.42
N ALA A 231 -16.57 15.21 8.18
CA ALA A 231 -17.67 16.11 7.92
C ALA A 231 -19.04 15.45 8.20
N ALA A 232 -19.18 14.16 7.88
CA ALA A 232 -20.41 13.42 8.19
C ALA A 232 -20.64 13.27 9.70
N ASP A 233 -19.58 13.03 10.48
CA ASP A 233 -19.65 12.99 11.95
C ASP A 233 -20.01 14.35 12.56
N GLU A 234 -19.57 15.45 11.94
CA GLU A 234 -19.98 16.82 12.29
C GLU A 234 -21.41 17.15 11.81
N ARG A 235 -22.10 16.20 11.15
CA ARG A 235 -23.43 16.34 10.55
C ARG A 235 -23.50 17.37 9.42
N ASP A 236 -22.36 17.72 8.81
CA ASP A 236 -22.31 18.52 7.59
C ASP A 236 -22.35 17.58 6.36
N PHE A 237 -23.54 17.06 6.09
CA PHE A 237 -23.73 16.07 5.04
C PHE A 237 -23.57 16.64 3.62
N THR A 238 -23.76 17.93 3.43
CA THR A 238 -23.54 18.62 2.15
C THR A 238 -22.05 18.62 1.80
N THR A 239 -21.19 19.01 2.76
CA THR A 239 -19.73 18.97 2.59
C THR A 239 -19.23 17.54 2.49
N ALA A 240 -19.77 16.62 3.32
CA ALA A 240 -19.42 15.19 3.28
C ALA A 240 -19.69 14.59 1.88
N TYR A 241 -20.86 14.89 1.30
CA TYR A 241 -21.19 14.44 -0.05
C TYR A 241 -20.16 14.91 -1.09
N SER A 242 -19.74 16.16 -1.01
CA SER A 242 -18.75 16.72 -1.96
C SER A 242 -17.42 15.96 -1.89
N TYR A 243 -16.92 15.71 -0.68
CA TYR A 243 -15.68 14.92 -0.50
C TYR A 243 -15.84 13.47 -0.96
N PHE A 244 -16.95 12.81 -0.67
CA PHE A 244 -17.19 11.44 -1.13
C PHE A 244 -17.34 11.37 -2.66
N TYR A 245 -17.88 12.42 -3.29
CA TYR A 245 -17.93 12.50 -4.75
C TYR A 245 -16.53 12.61 -5.37
N GLU A 246 -15.66 13.48 -4.83
CA GLU A 246 -14.26 13.58 -5.27
C GLU A 246 -13.51 12.24 -5.07
N THR A 247 -13.73 11.60 -3.94
CA THR A 247 -13.18 10.26 -3.65
C THR A 247 -13.65 9.23 -4.67
N PHE A 248 -14.94 9.23 -4.98
CA PHE A 248 -15.54 8.32 -5.97
C PHE A 248 -14.95 8.51 -7.36
N GLU A 249 -14.88 9.75 -7.84
CA GLU A 249 -14.29 10.06 -9.14
C GLU A 249 -12.77 9.71 -9.15
N GLY A 250 -12.05 9.96 -8.07
CA GLY A 250 -10.66 9.58 -7.91
C GLY A 250 -10.45 8.07 -8.06
N TYR A 251 -11.16 7.25 -7.30
CA TYR A 251 -11.05 5.78 -7.39
C TYR A 251 -11.53 5.24 -8.73
N ARG A 252 -12.59 5.81 -9.30
CA ARG A 252 -13.10 5.43 -10.61
C ARG A 252 -12.09 5.68 -11.72
N SER A 253 -11.37 6.81 -11.69
CA SER A 253 -10.34 7.14 -12.67
C SER A 253 -9.14 6.17 -12.64
N MET A 254 -8.91 5.53 -11.49
CA MET A 254 -7.86 4.53 -11.30
C MET A 254 -8.32 3.09 -11.53
N ASN A 255 -9.61 2.87 -11.90
CA ASN A 255 -10.25 1.57 -12.05
C ASN A 255 -10.33 0.75 -10.74
N GLU A 256 -10.27 1.40 -9.58
CA GLU A 256 -10.43 0.79 -8.25
C GLU A 256 -11.92 0.65 -7.93
N HIS A 257 -12.58 -0.32 -8.56
CA HIS A 257 -14.05 -0.46 -8.53
C HIS A 257 -14.61 -0.74 -7.14
N GLU A 258 -13.92 -1.51 -6.30
CA GLU A 258 -14.37 -1.82 -4.94
C GLU A 258 -14.37 -0.57 -4.06
N LEU A 259 -13.28 0.19 -4.07
CA LEU A 259 -13.15 1.44 -3.31
C LEU A 259 -14.12 2.51 -3.82
N ALA A 260 -14.32 2.60 -5.14
CA ALA A 260 -15.33 3.47 -5.72
C ALA A 260 -16.75 3.09 -5.27
N GLY A 261 -17.07 1.79 -5.21
CA GLY A 261 -18.34 1.30 -4.67
C GLY A 261 -18.55 1.65 -3.19
N HIS A 262 -17.49 1.63 -2.39
CA HIS A 262 -17.55 2.10 -1.00
C HIS A 262 -17.86 3.60 -0.91
N SER A 263 -17.16 4.42 -1.67
CA SER A 263 -17.39 5.88 -1.70
C SER A 263 -18.82 6.22 -2.19
N PHE A 264 -19.32 5.49 -3.18
CA PHE A 264 -20.68 5.63 -3.67
C PHE A 264 -21.74 5.40 -2.58
N LYS A 265 -21.54 4.42 -1.70
CA LYS A 265 -22.43 4.19 -0.54
C LYS A 265 -22.46 5.39 0.40
N PHE A 266 -21.31 6.01 0.69
CA PHE A 266 -21.23 7.19 1.53
C PHE A 266 -21.86 8.42 0.88
N MET A 267 -21.77 8.56 -0.46
CA MET A 267 -22.49 9.58 -1.21
C MET A 267 -24.01 9.45 -1.04
N LEU A 268 -24.55 8.24 -1.22
CA LEU A 268 -25.96 7.96 -1.02
C LEU A 268 -26.40 8.23 0.41
N PHE A 269 -25.63 7.75 1.38
CA PHE A 269 -25.87 7.98 2.80
C PHE A 269 -25.95 9.48 3.12
N SER A 270 -24.99 10.28 2.63
CA SER A 270 -24.97 11.71 2.88
C SER A 270 -26.20 12.41 2.32
N LYS A 271 -26.65 12.05 1.11
CA LYS A 271 -27.87 12.60 0.51
C LYS A 271 -29.14 12.23 1.28
N ILE A 272 -29.23 11.00 1.79
CA ILE A 272 -30.36 10.55 2.59
C ILE A 272 -30.40 11.31 3.94
N MET A 273 -29.25 11.46 4.59
CA MET A 273 -29.13 12.18 5.87
C MET A 273 -29.38 13.67 5.75
N ASP A 274 -29.05 14.25 4.59
CA ASP A 274 -29.33 15.67 4.22
C ASP A 274 -30.80 15.91 3.80
N ARG A 275 -31.65 14.89 3.93
CA ARG A 275 -33.06 14.90 3.54
C ARG A 275 -33.33 15.13 2.03
N HIS A 276 -32.32 14.85 1.20
CA HIS A 276 -32.40 14.88 -0.27
C HIS A 276 -32.54 13.47 -0.85
N SER A 277 -33.55 12.72 -0.36
CA SER A 277 -33.77 11.31 -0.75
C SER A 277 -34.07 11.17 -2.26
N GLU A 278 -34.64 12.19 -2.89
CA GLU A 278 -34.88 12.19 -4.35
C GLU A 278 -33.59 12.20 -5.15
N ASP A 279 -32.60 12.98 -4.72
CA ASP A 279 -31.27 13.00 -5.33
C ASP A 279 -30.56 11.65 -5.16
N ALA A 280 -30.67 11.01 -3.99
CA ALA A 280 -30.13 9.68 -3.76
C ALA A 280 -30.75 8.65 -4.71
N LEU A 281 -32.08 8.68 -4.91
CA LEU A 281 -32.77 7.81 -5.86
C LEU A 281 -32.39 8.11 -7.32
N ALA A 282 -32.18 9.37 -7.68
CA ALA A 282 -31.70 9.75 -9.01
C ALA A 282 -30.27 9.21 -9.25
N LEU A 283 -29.38 9.29 -8.27
CA LEU A 283 -28.03 8.72 -8.34
C LEU A 283 -28.07 7.19 -8.50
N ILE A 284 -28.90 6.48 -7.74
CA ILE A 284 -29.05 5.02 -7.82
C ILE A 284 -29.56 4.58 -9.20
N ASN A 285 -30.43 5.35 -9.82
CA ASN A 285 -30.99 5.04 -11.13
C ASN A 285 -30.13 5.56 -12.31
N SER A 286 -29.01 6.22 -12.01
CA SER A 286 -28.09 6.73 -13.04
C SER A 286 -27.29 5.62 -13.72
N ALA A 287 -26.82 5.86 -14.95
CA ALA A 287 -25.96 4.93 -15.67
C ALA A 287 -24.64 4.61 -14.93
N ILE A 288 -24.19 5.53 -14.09
CA ILE A 288 -22.96 5.38 -13.29
C ILE A 288 -23.13 4.29 -12.24
N SER A 289 -24.31 4.20 -11.63
CA SER A 289 -24.60 3.26 -10.54
C SER A 289 -24.70 1.81 -10.98
N LEU A 290 -24.96 1.55 -12.28
CA LEU A 290 -25.13 0.17 -12.79
C LEU A 290 -23.95 -0.74 -12.50
N LYS A 291 -22.72 -0.19 -12.45
CA LYS A 291 -21.50 -0.96 -12.10
C LYS A 291 -21.34 -1.24 -10.62
N TYR A 292 -22.04 -0.47 -9.77
CA TYR A 292 -21.89 -0.51 -8.30
C TYR A 292 -23.13 -1.04 -7.59
N GLN A 293 -24.11 -1.55 -8.35
CA GLN A 293 -25.30 -2.16 -7.78
C GLN A 293 -24.94 -3.41 -6.99
N ASN A 294 -25.27 -3.39 -5.71
CA ASN A 294 -25.10 -4.50 -4.79
C ASN A 294 -26.17 -4.42 -3.71
N ARG A 295 -26.27 -5.46 -2.88
CA ARG A 295 -27.25 -5.56 -1.77
C ARG A 295 -27.27 -4.30 -0.87
N HIS A 296 -26.12 -3.65 -0.69
CA HIS A 296 -26.05 -2.44 0.14
C HIS A 296 -26.69 -1.23 -0.54
N VAL A 297 -26.51 -1.09 -1.85
CA VAL A 297 -27.14 -0.01 -2.63
C VAL A 297 -28.66 -0.21 -2.71
N GLU A 298 -29.11 -1.47 -2.83
CA GLU A 298 -30.54 -1.81 -2.75
C GLU A 298 -31.13 -1.44 -1.39
N ALA A 299 -30.44 -1.78 -0.29
CA ALA A 299 -30.86 -1.37 1.04
C ALA A 299 -30.94 0.17 1.21
N MET A 300 -29.95 0.91 0.66
CA MET A 300 -30.00 2.39 0.66
C MET A 300 -31.17 2.92 -0.15
N LYS A 301 -31.55 2.26 -1.26
CA LYS A 301 -32.72 2.60 -2.05
C LYS A 301 -34.01 2.46 -1.24
N GLU A 302 -34.17 1.35 -0.52
CA GLU A 302 -35.34 1.14 0.37
C GLU A 302 -35.42 2.19 1.49
N VAL A 303 -34.27 2.53 2.10
CA VAL A 303 -34.21 3.60 3.10
C VAL A 303 -34.58 4.96 2.51
N ALA A 304 -34.08 5.27 1.29
CA ALA A 304 -34.42 6.52 0.62
C ALA A 304 -35.91 6.61 0.26
N LEU A 305 -36.53 5.50 -0.16
CA LEU A 305 -37.98 5.42 -0.43
C LEU A 305 -38.80 5.59 0.83
N ALA A 306 -38.41 4.94 1.93
CA ALA A 306 -39.09 5.06 3.24
C ALA A 306 -38.98 6.48 3.81
N ASN A 307 -37.86 7.17 3.59
CA ASN A 307 -37.65 8.54 4.07
C ASN A 307 -38.39 9.60 3.23
N LYS A 308 -38.86 9.22 2.03
CA LYS A 308 -39.69 10.06 1.16
C LYS A 308 -41.19 9.97 1.51
N ALA A 309 -41.64 8.84 2.09
CA ALA A 309 -43.03 8.60 2.48
C ALA A 309 -43.38 9.33 3.77
#